data_1c50e05e46e44b2be4dc9fd3a58f1ba3
#
_entry.id   1c50e05e46e44b2be4dc9fd3a58f1ba3
#
_cell.length_a   1.000
_cell.length_b   1.000
_cell.length_c   1.000
_cell.angle_alpha   90.00
_cell.angle_beta   90.00
_cell.angle_gamma   90.00
#
_symmetry.space_group_name_H-M   'P 1'
#
loop_
_entity.id
_entity.type
_entity.pdbx_description
1 polymer ?
#
loop_
_entity_poly.entity_id
_entity_poly.type
_entity_poly.pdbx_seq_one_letter_code
_entity_poly.pdbx_strand_id
1 'polypeptide(L)'
;MTRRSVFLGLLGAITVCSITYFNDWVLRQTHFVGNNMPVSIYGGLVIFVLFLNVMLRKWSLSGRELAVILALTLSACCIPGSGLLRTFNGALVLPYHHNRLEPAWREHKVIDAVPKHMMVDLSQDEDRVLDGYVQGLSEGGKHLRPGDVPWQAWWRPWVFW
;
A
#
# COMPACT_ATOMS: atom_id res chain seq x y z
N MET A 1 -14.50 -1.69 23.70
CA MET A 1 -13.15 -1.68 23.11
C MET A 1 -12.18 -1.21 24.20
N THR A 2 -11.12 -1.94 24.44
CA THR A 2 -10.09 -1.53 25.40
C THR A 2 -8.97 -0.80 24.66
N ARG A 3 -8.31 0.17 25.30
CA ARG A 3 -7.16 0.87 24.69
C ARG A 3 -6.06 -0.12 24.29
N ARG A 4 -5.92 -1.20 25.05
CA ARG A 4 -4.97 -2.28 24.79
C ARG A 4 -5.26 -3.00 23.46
N SER A 5 -6.53 -3.34 23.18
CA SER A 5 -6.87 -4.05 21.93
C SER A 5 -6.67 -3.18 20.69
N VAL A 6 -6.96 -1.88 20.78
CA VAL A 6 -6.70 -0.93 19.69
C VAL A 6 -5.20 -0.79 19.45
N PHE A 7 -4.41 -0.61 20.51
CA PHE A 7 -2.95 -0.49 20.39
C PHE A 7 -2.32 -1.75 19.76
N LEU A 8 -2.70 -2.93 20.22
CA LEU A 8 -2.20 -4.20 19.67
C LEU A 8 -2.66 -4.42 18.22
N GLY A 9 -3.90 -4.04 17.88
CA GLY A 9 -4.39 -4.11 16.51
C GLY A 9 -3.65 -3.18 15.56
N LEU A 10 -3.36 -1.94 15.99
CA LEU A 10 -2.54 -1.00 15.23
C LEU A 10 -1.09 -1.47 15.08
N LEU A 11 -0.52 -2.04 16.14
CA LEU A 11 0.81 -2.66 16.08
C LEU A 11 0.83 -3.82 15.07
N GLY A 12 -0.20 -4.68 15.07
CA GLY A 12 -0.38 -5.74 14.09
C GLY A 12 -0.48 -5.19 12.66
N ALA A 13 -1.25 -4.11 12.46
CA ALA A 13 -1.39 -3.43 11.17
C ALA A 13 -0.04 -2.89 10.65
N ILE A 14 0.71 -2.19 11.50
CA ILE A 14 2.05 -1.67 11.16
C ILE A 14 3.01 -2.83 10.83
N THR A 15 2.97 -3.90 11.61
CA THR A 15 3.81 -5.09 11.40
C THR A 15 3.52 -5.73 10.04
N VAL A 16 2.23 -5.91 9.69
CA VAL A 16 1.83 -6.46 8.38
C VAL A 16 2.33 -5.58 7.24
N CYS A 17 2.10 -4.27 7.31
CA CYS A 17 2.55 -3.34 6.26
C CYS A 17 4.08 -3.34 6.10
N SER A 18 4.82 -3.37 7.20
CA SER A 18 6.30 -3.37 7.19
C SER A 18 6.87 -4.68 6.64
N ILE A 19 6.34 -5.82 7.09
CA ILE A 19 6.77 -7.14 6.62
C ILE A 19 6.45 -7.30 5.15
N THR A 20 5.27 -6.88 4.70
CA THR A 20 4.88 -6.95 3.29
C THR A 20 5.84 -6.16 2.42
N TYR A 21 6.14 -4.92 2.79
CA TYR A 21 7.11 -4.11 2.05
C TYR A 21 8.49 -4.79 1.99
N PHE A 22 8.98 -5.27 3.13
CA PHE A 22 10.29 -5.93 3.19
C PHE A 22 10.33 -7.20 2.35
N ASN A 23 9.29 -8.05 2.45
CA ASN A 23 9.20 -9.30 1.68
C ASN A 23 9.10 -9.04 0.17
N ASP A 24 8.22 -8.14 -0.25
CA ASP A 24 7.87 -7.96 -1.65
C ASP A 24 8.94 -7.17 -2.43
N TRP A 25 9.57 -6.18 -1.78
CA TRP A 25 10.48 -5.25 -2.44
C TRP A 25 11.95 -5.46 -2.09
N VAL A 26 12.27 -5.86 -0.86
CA VAL A 26 13.67 -6.08 -0.44
C VAL A 26 14.09 -7.51 -0.72
N LEU A 27 13.32 -8.50 -0.26
CA LEU A 27 13.62 -9.91 -0.49
C LEU A 27 13.20 -10.40 -1.87
N ARG A 28 12.29 -9.67 -2.54
CA ARG A 28 11.71 -10.01 -3.85
C ARG A 28 11.13 -11.43 -3.88
N GLN A 29 10.49 -11.82 -2.80
CA GLN A 29 9.76 -13.08 -2.69
C GLN A 29 8.36 -12.95 -3.31
N THR A 30 7.59 -14.03 -3.31
CA THR A 30 6.17 -13.98 -3.65
C THR A 30 5.44 -13.00 -2.76
N HIS A 31 4.44 -12.30 -3.29
CA HIS A 31 3.69 -11.29 -2.53
C HIS A 31 3.18 -11.84 -1.20
N PHE A 32 3.59 -11.21 -0.11
CA PHE A 32 3.20 -11.60 1.24
C PHE A 32 1.70 -11.39 1.48
N VAL A 33 1.20 -10.24 0.99
CA VAL A 33 -0.22 -9.94 0.90
C VAL A 33 -0.55 -9.68 -0.57
N GLY A 34 -1.04 -10.72 -1.25
CA GLY A 34 -1.46 -10.64 -2.66
C GLY A 34 -2.95 -10.32 -2.80
N ASN A 35 -3.47 -10.46 -4.02
CA ASN A 35 -4.91 -10.32 -4.32
C ASN A 35 -5.77 -11.43 -3.71
N ASN A 36 -5.15 -12.51 -3.27
CA ASN A 36 -5.79 -13.65 -2.63
C ASN A 36 -5.71 -13.53 -1.10
N MET A 37 -6.40 -14.44 -0.43
CA MET A 37 -6.39 -14.53 1.03
C MET A 37 -4.94 -14.63 1.56
N PRO A 38 -4.49 -13.72 2.46
CA PRO A 38 -3.12 -13.73 2.96
C PRO A 38 -2.92 -14.87 3.98
N VAL A 39 -2.68 -16.07 3.48
CA VAL A 39 -2.59 -17.31 4.28
C VAL A 39 -1.56 -17.20 5.41
N SER A 40 -0.42 -16.55 5.15
CA SER A 40 0.63 -16.36 6.16
C SER A 40 0.14 -15.52 7.35
N ILE A 41 -0.69 -14.50 7.09
CA ILE A 41 -1.25 -13.63 8.13
C ILE A 41 -2.33 -14.37 8.90
N TYR A 42 -3.24 -15.05 8.21
CA TYR A 42 -4.26 -15.88 8.88
C TYR A 42 -3.62 -16.97 9.72
N GLY A 43 -2.64 -17.69 9.19
CA GLY A 43 -1.88 -18.70 9.94
C GLY A 43 -1.20 -18.12 11.17
N GLY A 44 -0.53 -16.98 11.03
CA GLY A 44 0.09 -16.26 12.14
C GLY A 44 -0.92 -15.83 13.21
N LEU A 45 -2.09 -15.31 12.82
CA LEU A 45 -3.16 -14.94 13.74
C LEU A 45 -3.76 -16.15 14.46
N VAL A 46 -3.94 -17.28 13.76
CA VAL A 46 -4.41 -18.54 14.37
C VAL A 46 -3.39 -19.02 15.40
N ILE A 47 -2.11 -19.03 15.08
CA ILE A 47 -1.03 -19.39 16.03
C ILE A 47 -1.04 -18.44 17.21
N PHE A 48 -1.17 -17.14 16.99
CA PHE A 48 -1.27 -16.13 18.05
C PHE A 48 -2.43 -16.43 18.99
N VAL A 49 -3.61 -16.71 18.47
CA VAL A 49 -4.82 -16.97 19.29
C VAL A 49 -4.69 -18.27 20.05
N LEU A 50 -4.28 -19.35 19.39
CA LEU A 50 -4.28 -20.69 20.00
C LEU A 50 -3.12 -20.92 20.97
N PHE A 51 -1.95 -20.37 20.66
CA PHE A 51 -0.75 -20.64 21.43
C PHE A 51 -0.33 -19.45 22.31
N LEU A 52 -0.04 -18.30 21.71
CA LEU A 52 0.50 -17.16 22.45
C LEU A 52 -0.52 -16.59 23.45
N ASN A 53 -1.78 -16.45 23.06
CA ASN A 53 -2.80 -15.94 23.97
C ASN A 53 -3.05 -16.89 25.16
N VAL A 54 -2.95 -18.19 24.93
CA VAL A 54 -3.11 -19.21 25.99
C VAL A 54 -1.89 -19.25 26.91
N MET A 55 -0.67 -19.13 26.35
CA MET A 55 0.58 -19.06 27.16
C MET A 55 0.63 -17.82 28.05
N LEU A 56 0.05 -16.72 27.61
CA LEU A 56 0.02 -15.46 28.36
C LEU A 56 -1.02 -15.45 29.48
N ARG A 57 -1.22 -16.54 30.22
CA ARG A 57 -2.26 -16.74 31.24
C ARG A 57 -2.72 -15.50 32.03
N LYS A 58 -1.76 -14.70 32.56
CA LYS A 58 -2.05 -13.47 33.33
C LYS A 58 -2.43 -12.27 32.46
N TRP A 59 -2.09 -12.31 31.19
CA TRP A 59 -2.25 -11.21 30.21
C TRP A 59 -3.12 -11.64 29.04
N SER A 60 -3.86 -12.74 29.17
CA SER A 60 -4.71 -13.25 28.12
C SER A 60 -5.70 -12.19 27.63
N LEU A 61 -5.92 -12.16 26.34
CA LEU A 61 -6.85 -11.26 25.68
C LEU A 61 -8.24 -11.89 25.70
N SER A 62 -9.24 -11.08 26.00
CA SER A 62 -10.64 -11.51 25.90
C SER A 62 -11.06 -11.69 24.44
N GLY A 63 -12.11 -12.45 24.17
CA GLY A 63 -12.62 -12.65 22.83
C GLY A 63 -12.98 -11.35 22.10
N ARG A 64 -13.47 -10.33 22.84
CA ARG A 64 -13.75 -9.00 22.28
C ARG A 64 -12.47 -8.25 21.88
N GLU A 65 -11.41 -8.37 22.66
CA GLU A 65 -10.10 -7.77 22.35
C GLU A 65 -9.47 -8.45 21.14
N LEU A 66 -9.52 -9.78 21.09
CA LEU A 66 -9.06 -10.54 19.92
C LEU A 66 -9.80 -10.14 18.65
N ALA A 67 -11.13 -10.00 18.70
CA ALA A 67 -11.91 -9.56 17.55
C ALA A 67 -11.46 -8.19 17.01
N VAL A 68 -11.17 -7.23 17.89
CA VAL A 68 -10.66 -5.90 17.49
C VAL A 68 -9.26 -6.01 16.87
N ILE A 69 -8.36 -6.80 17.46
CA ILE A 69 -7.00 -7.01 16.93
C ILE A 69 -7.07 -7.66 15.55
N LEU A 70 -7.87 -8.73 15.41
CA LEU A 70 -8.07 -9.42 14.14
C LEU A 70 -8.63 -8.47 13.07
N ALA A 71 -9.69 -7.72 13.40
CA ALA A 71 -10.31 -6.78 12.47
C ALA A 71 -9.31 -5.73 11.97
N LEU A 72 -8.55 -5.09 12.86
CA LEU A 72 -7.58 -4.06 12.47
C LEU A 72 -6.42 -4.65 11.66
N THR A 73 -5.87 -5.79 12.07
CA THR A 73 -4.75 -6.44 11.37
C THR A 73 -5.17 -6.93 9.98
N LEU A 74 -6.36 -7.54 9.86
CA LEU A 74 -6.86 -8.02 8.57
C LEU A 74 -7.26 -6.87 7.64
N SER A 75 -7.86 -5.81 8.18
CA SER A 75 -8.14 -4.60 7.37
C SER A 75 -6.87 -3.97 6.81
N ALA A 76 -5.78 -4.00 7.57
CA ALA A 76 -4.49 -3.51 7.11
C ALA A 76 -3.91 -4.30 5.92
N CYS A 77 -4.32 -5.56 5.73
CA CYS A 77 -3.89 -6.34 4.56
C CYS A 77 -4.36 -5.74 3.22
N CYS A 78 -5.40 -4.90 3.23
CA CYS A 78 -5.88 -4.24 2.01
C CYS A 78 -4.96 -3.09 1.55
N ILE A 79 -4.03 -2.63 2.39
CA ILE A 79 -3.22 -1.44 2.11
C ILE A 79 -1.96 -1.77 1.31
N PRO A 80 -1.07 -2.68 1.76
CA PRO A 80 0.23 -2.92 1.12
C PRO A 80 0.15 -3.85 -0.09
N GLY A 81 1.28 -4.05 -0.73
CA GLY A 81 1.46 -4.99 -1.83
C GLY A 81 0.67 -4.58 -3.07
N SER A 82 -0.06 -5.54 -3.64
CA SER A 82 -0.97 -5.35 -4.78
C SER A 82 -2.33 -4.74 -4.40
N GLY A 83 -2.50 -4.35 -3.13
CA GLY A 83 -3.73 -3.80 -2.60
C GLY A 83 -4.01 -2.35 -2.98
N LEU A 84 -4.64 -1.62 -2.06
CA LEU A 84 -5.16 -0.28 -2.29
C LEU A 84 -4.12 0.69 -2.84
N LEU A 85 -2.94 0.79 -2.20
CA LEU A 85 -1.94 1.81 -2.58
C LEU A 85 -1.44 1.63 -4.01
N ARG A 86 -1.13 0.41 -4.44
CA ARG A 86 -0.67 0.16 -5.80
C ARG A 86 -1.76 0.45 -6.82
N THR A 87 -2.96 -0.06 -6.61
CA THR A 87 -4.08 0.12 -7.52
C THR A 87 -4.50 1.58 -7.59
N PHE A 88 -4.58 2.25 -6.44
CA PHE A 88 -4.95 3.65 -6.36
C PHE A 88 -3.91 4.54 -7.06
N ASN A 89 -2.63 4.43 -6.68
CA ASN A 89 -1.59 5.23 -7.31
C ASN A 89 -1.45 4.92 -8.81
N GLY A 90 -1.61 3.65 -9.20
CA GLY A 90 -1.66 3.25 -10.61
C GLY A 90 -2.78 3.94 -11.37
N ALA A 91 -3.98 4.00 -10.80
CA ALA A 91 -5.11 4.67 -11.42
C ALA A 91 -4.89 6.18 -11.63
N LEU A 92 -4.05 6.81 -10.79
CA LEU A 92 -3.72 8.24 -10.91
C LEU A 92 -2.65 8.55 -11.97
N VAL A 93 -1.78 7.61 -12.30
CA VAL A 93 -0.60 7.82 -13.17
C VAL A 93 -0.71 7.10 -14.50
N LEU A 94 -1.12 5.83 -14.51
CA LEU A 94 -1.11 4.99 -15.70
C LEU A 94 -1.92 5.56 -16.89
N PRO A 95 -3.03 6.28 -16.70
CA PRO A 95 -3.71 6.93 -17.82
C PRO A 95 -2.81 7.87 -18.61
N TYR A 96 -1.93 8.64 -17.97
CA TYR A 96 -0.96 9.47 -18.68
C TYR A 96 0.07 8.63 -19.44
N HIS A 97 0.54 7.54 -18.85
CA HIS A 97 1.46 6.61 -19.50
C HIS A 97 0.82 5.97 -20.74
N HIS A 98 -0.43 5.49 -20.63
CA HIS A 98 -1.18 5.00 -21.79
C HIS A 98 -1.39 6.07 -22.87
N ASN A 99 -1.68 7.30 -22.49
CA ASN A 99 -1.81 8.41 -23.43
C ASN A 99 -0.51 8.69 -24.20
N ARG A 100 0.68 8.44 -23.59
CA ARG A 100 1.97 8.52 -24.31
C ARG A 100 2.15 7.38 -25.30
N LEU A 101 1.74 6.17 -24.96
CA LEU A 101 1.99 4.98 -25.77
C LEU A 101 0.95 4.76 -26.85
N GLU A 102 -0.32 5.07 -26.60
CA GLU A 102 -1.44 4.75 -27.48
C GLU A 102 -1.94 5.96 -28.25
N PRO A 103 -1.79 5.99 -29.60
CA PRO A 103 -2.26 7.11 -30.42
C PRO A 103 -3.75 7.39 -30.27
N ALA A 104 -4.59 6.35 -30.15
CA ALA A 104 -6.04 6.48 -30.00
C ALA A 104 -6.44 7.31 -28.77
N TRP A 105 -5.72 7.20 -27.66
CA TRP A 105 -5.97 8.01 -26.47
C TRP A 105 -5.75 9.51 -26.72
N ARG A 106 -4.74 9.84 -27.52
CA ARG A 106 -4.45 11.23 -27.92
C ARG A 106 -5.47 11.77 -28.90
N GLU A 107 -5.84 10.98 -29.91
CA GLU A 107 -6.84 11.35 -30.90
C GLU A 107 -8.20 11.65 -30.28
N HIS A 108 -8.62 10.82 -29.31
CA HIS A 108 -9.88 10.99 -28.58
C HIS A 108 -9.78 11.91 -27.38
N LYS A 109 -8.60 12.50 -27.11
CA LYS A 109 -8.38 13.43 -25.98
C LYS A 109 -8.87 12.89 -24.64
N VAL A 110 -8.62 11.61 -24.38
CA VAL A 110 -9.15 10.92 -23.19
C VAL A 110 -8.72 11.61 -21.89
N ILE A 111 -7.47 12.06 -21.81
CA ILE A 111 -6.95 12.75 -20.61
C ILE A 111 -7.60 14.12 -20.40
N ASP A 112 -7.97 14.81 -21.47
CA ASP A 112 -8.61 16.13 -21.36
C ASP A 112 -10.01 16.06 -20.74
N ALA A 113 -10.65 14.90 -20.81
CA ALA A 113 -11.95 14.65 -20.19
C ALA A 113 -11.87 14.45 -18.66
N VAL A 114 -10.67 14.21 -18.12
CA VAL A 114 -10.48 13.97 -16.67
C VAL A 114 -10.09 15.27 -15.97
N PRO A 115 -10.77 15.65 -14.87
CA PRO A 115 -10.40 16.83 -14.10
C PRO A 115 -8.97 16.71 -13.55
N LYS A 116 -8.14 17.72 -13.82
CA LYS A 116 -6.69 17.71 -13.48
C LYS A 116 -6.39 17.50 -11.97
N HIS A 117 -7.31 17.88 -11.09
CA HIS A 117 -7.13 17.71 -9.65
C HIS A 117 -7.35 16.28 -9.16
N MET A 118 -7.95 15.42 -9.99
CA MET A 118 -8.16 14.00 -9.69
C MET A 118 -6.95 13.13 -10.02
N MET A 119 -6.05 13.65 -10.85
CA MET A 119 -4.88 12.95 -11.37
C MET A 119 -3.59 13.52 -10.78
N VAL A 120 -2.50 12.79 -10.94
CA VAL A 120 -1.17 13.26 -10.55
C VAL A 120 -0.80 14.54 -11.31
N ASP A 121 -0.12 15.48 -10.64
CA ASP A 121 0.29 16.75 -11.23
C ASP A 121 1.63 16.59 -11.96
N LEU A 122 1.58 16.68 -13.29
CA LEU A 122 2.77 16.56 -14.15
C LEU A 122 3.41 17.90 -14.51
N SER A 123 2.92 19.02 -13.97
CA SER A 123 3.33 20.36 -14.38
C SER A 123 4.78 20.73 -14.11
N GLN A 124 5.42 20.07 -13.13
CA GLN A 124 6.79 20.38 -12.72
C GLN A 124 7.84 19.51 -13.42
N ASP A 125 7.63 18.20 -13.44
CA ASP A 125 8.57 17.23 -14.01
C ASP A 125 7.81 15.96 -14.43
N GLU A 126 7.28 16.00 -15.65
CA GLU A 126 6.46 14.90 -16.18
C GLU A 126 7.26 13.59 -16.25
N ASP A 127 8.48 13.64 -16.77
CA ASP A 127 9.30 12.44 -16.96
C ASP A 127 9.67 11.80 -15.62
N ARG A 128 10.07 12.61 -14.67
CA ARG A 128 10.42 12.11 -13.32
C ARG A 128 9.24 11.46 -12.60
N VAL A 129 8.04 11.98 -12.78
CA VAL A 129 6.84 11.42 -12.16
C VAL A 129 6.38 10.16 -12.88
N LEU A 130 6.25 10.18 -14.20
CA LEU A 130 5.78 9.04 -14.99
C LEU A 130 6.80 7.92 -15.07
N ASP A 131 7.99 8.23 -15.53
CA ASP A 131 9.04 7.23 -15.72
C ASP A 131 9.55 6.74 -14.38
N GLY A 132 9.64 7.63 -13.40
CA GLY A 132 9.97 7.28 -12.02
C GLY A 132 8.95 6.32 -11.39
N TYR A 133 7.67 6.43 -11.72
CA TYR A 133 6.66 5.49 -11.25
C TYR A 133 6.72 4.14 -11.98
N VAL A 134 6.90 4.16 -13.30
CA VAL A 134 6.84 2.95 -14.15
C VAL A 134 8.15 2.17 -14.12
N GLN A 135 9.28 2.86 -14.22
CA GLN A 135 10.63 2.25 -14.33
C GLN A 135 11.41 2.29 -13.02
N GLY A 136 11.01 3.13 -12.08
CA GLY A 136 11.70 3.41 -10.83
C GLY A 136 12.59 4.66 -10.93
N LEU A 137 12.74 5.35 -9.80
CA LEU A 137 13.55 6.58 -9.70
C LEU A 137 15.06 6.33 -9.58
N SER A 138 15.51 5.08 -9.47
CA SER A 138 16.91 4.78 -9.20
C SER A 138 17.78 4.91 -10.46
N GLU A 139 18.48 5.99 -10.59
CA GLU A 139 19.59 6.12 -11.51
C GLU A 139 20.84 5.43 -10.93
N GLY A 140 21.35 4.41 -11.62
CA GLY A 140 22.66 3.83 -11.33
C GLY A 140 22.82 3.11 -9.99
N GLY A 141 21.76 2.49 -9.44
CA GLY A 141 21.84 1.67 -8.23
C GLY A 141 21.96 2.45 -6.91
N LYS A 142 21.73 3.75 -6.91
CA LYS A 142 21.65 4.55 -5.69
C LYS A 142 20.39 4.22 -4.90
N HIS A 143 20.56 4.07 -3.58
CA HIS A 143 19.41 3.94 -2.68
C HIS A 143 18.58 5.22 -2.69
N LEU A 144 17.30 5.11 -3.03
CA LEU A 144 16.34 6.19 -2.99
C LEU A 144 16.16 6.69 -1.55
N ARG A 145 16.20 7.99 -1.38
CA ARG A 145 15.81 8.65 -0.14
C ARG A 145 14.35 9.13 -0.26
N PRO A 146 13.61 9.23 0.84
CA PRO A 146 12.24 9.78 0.79
C PRO A 146 12.14 11.17 0.15
N GLY A 147 13.22 11.98 0.21
CA GLY A 147 13.29 13.29 -0.44
C GLY A 147 13.44 13.25 -1.96
N ASP A 148 13.82 12.12 -2.54
CA ASP A 148 14.00 11.98 -4.00
C ASP A 148 12.66 11.75 -4.71
N VAL A 149 11.62 11.39 -3.94
CA VAL A 149 10.26 11.16 -4.47
C VAL A 149 9.56 12.51 -4.69
N PRO A 150 8.95 12.74 -5.86
CA PRO A 150 8.24 13.99 -6.16
C PRO A 150 6.87 14.05 -5.46
N TRP A 151 6.87 14.14 -4.12
CA TRP A 151 5.65 14.13 -3.30
C TRP A 151 4.64 15.20 -3.67
N GLN A 152 5.11 16.35 -4.17
CA GLN A 152 4.25 17.47 -4.55
C GLN A 152 3.27 17.10 -5.67
N ALA A 153 3.68 16.23 -6.60
CA ALA A 153 2.83 15.75 -7.68
C ALA A 153 1.63 14.92 -7.18
N TRP A 154 1.81 14.24 -6.06
CA TRP A 154 0.84 13.31 -5.47
C TRP A 154 -0.10 13.93 -4.46
N TRP A 155 0.27 15.09 -3.88
CA TRP A 155 -0.47 15.70 -2.79
C TRP A 155 -1.93 16.03 -3.17
N ARG A 156 -2.13 16.66 -4.33
CA ARG A 156 -3.46 17.06 -4.78
C ARG A 156 -4.44 15.89 -4.91
N PRO A 157 -4.14 14.83 -5.69
CA PRO A 157 -5.05 13.70 -5.81
C PRO A 157 -5.24 12.96 -4.49
N TRP A 158 -4.23 12.84 -3.64
CA TRP A 158 -4.38 12.18 -2.34
C TRP A 158 -5.30 12.93 -1.37
N VAL A 159 -5.31 14.25 -1.42
CA VAL A 159 -6.23 15.06 -0.61
C VAL A 159 -7.63 15.09 -1.21
N PHE A 160 -7.75 14.99 -2.52
CA PHE A 160 -9.03 14.97 -3.21
C PHE A 160 -9.80 13.67 -2.94
N TRP A 161 -9.13 12.53 -3.02
CA TRP A 161 -9.72 11.20 -2.82
C TRP A 161 -9.69 10.76 -1.35
#